data_60ccfb4506dd644829e7cc7149590000
#
_entry.id   60ccfb4506dd644829e7cc7149590000
#
_cell.length_a   1.000
_cell.length_b   1.000
_cell.length_c   1.000
_cell.angle_alpha   90.00
_cell.angle_beta   90.00
_cell.angle_gamma   90.00
#
_symmetry.space_group_name_H-M   'P 1'
#
loop_
_entity.id
_entity.type
_entity.pdbx_description
1 polymer ?
#
loop_
_entity_poly.entity_id
_entity_poly.type
_entity_poly.pdbx_seq_one_letter_code
_entity_poly.pdbx_strand_id
1 'polypeptide(L)'
;LGNPSRCLSFLELAKLLEKLGGPITVYGNASPGSNGCQLAAHLVDVEVEVDTGKINLLRYTAFQDAGNAIHPDYVSGQMQGGAAQGVGWALNEAYFYSEDGKLLNTSLLDYRMPTAVDLPDIETVILETPNPNHPFGVRGVGEVPIMPPAGAIANALYNAAGIRMTELPMSPGAVLEKIKENID
;
A
#
# COMPACT_ATOMS: atom_id res chain seq x y z
N LEU A 1 0.96 2.02 -45.02
CA LEU A 1 2.40 1.84 -44.80
C LEU A 1 3.12 2.57 -45.89
N GLY A 2 3.68 3.78 -45.54
CA GLY A 2 4.22 4.70 -46.53
C GLY A 2 5.60 4.32 -47.08
N ASN A 3 6.02 5.05 -48.10
CA ASN A 3 7.30 4.90 -48.75
C ASN A 3 8.45 5.09 -47.71
N PRO A 4 9.38 4.12 -47.53
CA PRO A 4 10.49 4.21 -46.59
C PRO A 4 11.41 5.43 -46.80
N SER A 5 11.45 5.97 -48.01
CA SER A 5 12.22 7.17 -48.34
C SER A 5 11.61 8.49 -47.80
N ARG A 6 10.45 8.43 -47.13
CA ARG A 6 9.76 9.58 -46.51
C ARG A 6 9.66 9.48 -45.01
N CYS A 7 10.56 8.76 -44.39
CA CYS A 7 10.62 8.66 -42.90
C CYS A 7 11.52 9.76 -42.36
N LEU A 8 11.06 10.33 -41.22
CA LEU A 8 11.84 11.25 -40.40
C LEU A 8 12.02 10.60 -39.01
N SER A 9 13.19 10.76 -38.42
CA SER A 9 13.37 10.46 -37.02
C SER A 9 12.60 11.48 -36.16
N PHE A 10 12.31 11.14 -34.89
CA PHE A 10 11.69 12.10 -33.98
C PHE A 10 12.49 13.38 -33.80
N LEU A 11 13.82 13.28 -33.82
CA LEU A 11 14.70 14.46 -33.70
C LEU A 11 14.59 15.37 -34.93
N GLU A 12 14.57 14.81 -36.15
CA GLU A 12 14.39 15.55 -37.38
C GLU A 12 13.00 16.19 -37.47
N LEU A 13 11.97 15.45 -37.04
CA LEU A 13 10.62 15.96 -36.95
C LEU A 13 10.53 17.14 -35.96
N ALA A 14 11.11 17.01 -34.74
CA ALA A 14 11.13 18.06 -33.75
C ALA A 14 11.77 19.37 -34.29
N LYS A 15 12.91 19.27 -34.96
CA LYS A 15 13.58 20.42 -35.60
C LYS A 15 12.77 21.05 -36.73
N LEU A 16 11.99 20.24 -37.44
CA LEU A 16 11.12 20.71 -38.51
C LEU A 16 9.90 21.45 -37.99
N LEU A 17 9.35 20.99 -36.85
CA LEU A 17 8.17 21.59 -36.21
C LEU A 17 8.40 23.03 -35.76
N GLU A 18 9.60 23.38 -35.33
CA GLU A 18 9.95 24.77 -35.00
C GLU A 18 9.70 25.74 -36.19
N LYS A 19 9.86 25.24 -37.43
CA LYS A 19 9.67 25.99 -38.68
C LYS A 19 8.26 25.93 -39.23
N LEU A 20 7.45 24.94 -38.78
CA LEU A 20 6.11 24.67 -39.29
C LEU A 20 4.97 25.10 -38.38
N GLY A 21 5.26 25.86 -37.32
CA GLY A 21 4.23 26.47 -36.46
C GLY A 21 4.08 25.82 -35.09
N GLY A 22 5.04 25.03 -34.66
CA GLY A 22 5.12 24.53 -33.28
C GLY A 22 4.81 23.04 -33.07
N PRO A 23 4.66 22.61 -31.83
CA PRO A 23 4.52 21.21 -31.50
C PRO A 23 3.23 20.59 -32.01
N ILE A 24 3.29 19.31 -32.37
CA ILE A 24 2.10 18.51 -32.68
C ILE A 24 1.41 18.17 -31.37
N THR A 25 0.17 18.61 -31.23
CA THR A 25 -0.70 18.22 -30.11
C THR A 25 -1.75 17.24 -30.61
N VAL A 26 -1.86 16.12 -29.93
CA VAL A 26 -2.87 15.10 -30.24
C VAL A 26 -3.69 14.80 -28.98
N TYR A 27 -4.97 14.55 -29.17
CA TYR A 27 -5.87 14.10 -28.10
C TYR A 27 -6.14 12.61 -28.28
N GLY A 28 -5.98 11.86 -27.19
CA GLY A 28 -6.34 10.45 -27.14
C GLY A 28 -7.36 10.23 -26.02
N ASN A 29 -8.33 9.37 -26.28
CA ASN A 29 -9.26 8.90 -25.27
C ASN A 29 -9.24 7.37 -25.25
N ALA A 30 -9.16 6.80 -24.05
CA ALA A 30 -9.22 5.36 -23.85
C ALA A 30 -10.22 5.05 -22.75
N SER A 31 -11.13 4.12 -23.03
CA SER A 31 -12.08 3.61 -22.05
C SER A 31 -11.78 2.12 -21.84
N PRO A 32 -11.11 1.73 -20.74
CA PRO A 32 -10.86 0.33 -20.45
C PRO A 32 -12.17 -0.40 -20.17
N GLY A 33 -12.37 -1.56 -20.78
CA GLY A 33 -13.60 -2.34 -20.66
C GLY A 33 -13.76 -3.02 -19.28
N SER A 34 -12.66 -3.23 -18.55
CA SER A 34 -12.64 -3.82 -17.21
C SER A 34 -11.29 -3.57 -16.57
N ASN A 35 -11.28 -3.19 -15.29
CA ASN A 35 -10.05 -2.89 -14.57
C ASN A 35 -9.34 -4.16 -14.04
N GLY A 36 -9.97 -5.31 -14.10
CA GLY A 36 -9.46 -6.54 -13.49
C GLY A 36 -9.51 -6.48 -11.95
N CYS A 37 -9.28 -7.62 -11.31
CA CYS A 37 -9.15 -7.73 -9.87
C CYS A 37 -7.69 -7.53 -9.47
N GLN A 38 -7.43 -6.73 -8.44
CA GLN A 38 -6.14 -6.68 -7.77
C GLN A 38 -6.17 -7.61 -6.55
N LEU A 39 -5.11 -8.36 -6.36
CA LEU A 39 -4.99 -9.32 -5.26
C LEU A 39 -3.72 -9.05 -4.47
N ALA A 40 -3.85 -9.04 -3.16
CA ALA A 40 -2.73 -9.00 -2.23
C ALA A 40 -3.00 -9.91 -1.02
N ALA A 41 -1.95 -10.43 -0.42
CA ALA A 41 -1.97 -11.15 0.84
C ALA A 41 -0.73 -10.78 1.64
N HIS A 42 -0.88 -10.61 2.96
CA HIS A 42 0.26 -10.29 3.82
C HIS A 42 0.43 -11.36 4.90
N LEU A 43 1.67 -11.65 5.22
CA LEU A 43 2.06 -12.55 6.29
C LEU A 43 2.84 -11.76 7.33
N VAL A 44 2.44 -11.90 8.60
CA VAL A 44 3.02 -11.14 9.70
C VAL A 44 3.29 -12.06 10.88
N ASP A 45 4.51 -11.96 11.42
CA ASP A 45 4.85 -12.57 12.70
C ASP A 45 4.94 -11.47 13.76
N VAL A 46 4.31 -11.69 14.91
CA VAL A 46 4.26 -10.73 16.02
C VAL A 46 4.73 -11.34 17.34
N GLU A 47 5.27 -10.49 18.19
CA GLU A 47 5.45 -10.73 19.60
C GLU A 47 4.50 -9.80 20.37
N VAL A 48 3.82 -10.32 21.38
CA VAL A 48 2.89 -9.57 22.21
C VAL A 48 3.41 -9.54 23.65
N GLU A 49 3.66 -8.35 24.16
CA GLU A 49 3.98 -8.16 25.57
C GLU A 49 2.67 -8.10 26.36
N VAL A 50 2.33 -9.19 27.04
CA VAL A 50 1.03 -9.38 27.70
C VAL A 50 0.78 -8.43 28.86
N ASP A 51 1.83 -7.91 29.50
CA ASP A 51 1.74 -7.00 30.63
C ASP A 51 1.42 -5.55 30.20
N THR A 52 1.72 -5.19 28.95
CA THR A 52 1.53 -3.82 28.44
C THR A 52 0.58 -3.78 27.25
N GLY A 53 0.33 -4.91 26.60
CA GLY A 53 -0.42 -4.99 25.34
C GLY A 53 0.36 -4.53 24.12
N LYS A 54 1.67 -4.28 24.25
CA LYS A 54 2.51 -3.85 23.12
C LYS A 54 2.66 -4.97 22.09
N ILE A 55 2.48 -4.65 20.82
CA ILE A 55 2.72 -5.53 19.68
C ILE A 55 4.04 -5.11 19.02
N ASN A 56 4.98 -6.04 18.91
CA ASN A 56 6.19 -5.89 18.12
C ASN A 56 6.05 -6.73 16.84
N LEU A 57 6.23 -6.10 15.68
CA LEU A 57 6.27 -6.82 14.41
C LEU A 57 7.68 -7.42 14.23
N LEU A 58 7.78 -8.74 14.14
CA LEU A 58 9.05 -9.45 14.02
C LEU A 58 9.44 -9.67 12.55
N ARG A 59 8.46 -9.97 11.71
CA ARG A 59 8.62 -10.20 10.28
C ARG A 59 7.39 -9.77 9.53
N TYR A 60 7.59 -9.23 8.33
CA TYR A 60 6.51 -8.81 7.46
C TYR A 60 6.79 -9.18 6.01
N THR A 61 5.91 -9.93 5.37
CA THR A 61 6.00 -10.27 3.96
C THR A 61 4.71 -9.85 3.25
N ALA A 62 4.85 -9.00 2.23
CA ALA A 62 3.76 -8.52 1.39
C ALA A 62 3.80 -9.23 0.04
N PHE A 63 2.70 -9.89 -0.34
CA PHE A 63 2.49 -10.52 -1.64
C PHE A 63 1.46 -9.68 -2.41
N GLN A 64 1.74 -9.37 -3.68
CA GLN A 64 0.80 -8.67 -4.53
C GLN A 64 0.96 -9.07 -5.99
N ASP A 65 -0.18 -9.24 -6.69
CA ASP A 65 -0.21 -9.40 -8.13
C ASP A 65 -0.20 -8.02 -8.81
N ALA A 66 0.92 -7.70 -9.45
CA ALA A 66 1.16 -6.45 -10.17
C ALA A 66 0.81 -6.55 -11.67
N GLY A 67 0.35 -7.72 -12.15
CA GLY A 67 0.37 -8.00 -13.57
C GLY A 67 1.81 -8.04 -14.08
N ASN A 68 2.10 -7.44 -15.20
CA ASN A 68 3.50 -7.23 -15.62
C ASN A 68 4.11 -6.09 -14.79
N ALA A 69 5.12 -6.37 -14.01
CA ALA A 69 5.85 -5.37 -13.24
C ALA A 69 6.80 -4.58 -14.16
N ILE A 70 6.34 -3.47 -14.74
CA ILE A 70 7.14 -2.65 -15.67
C ILE A 70 8.41 -2.12 -15.00
N HIS A 71 8.32 -1.78 -13.70
CA HIS A 71 9.45 -1.34 -12.90
C HIS A 71 9.40 -2.01 -11.52
N PRO A 72 9.99 -3.21 -11.36
CA PRO A 72 9.87 -4.01 -10.14
C PRO A 72 10.28 -3.28 -8.86
N ASP A 73 11.36 -2.48 -8.90
CA ASP A 73 11.83 -1.73 -7.73
C ASP A 73 10.77 -0.70 -7.26
N TYR A 74 10.09 -0.03 -8.20
CA TYR A 74 9.02 0.90 -7.84
C TYR A 74 7.78 0.18 -7.34
N VAL A 75 7.46 -0.99 -7.91
CA VAL A 75 6.38 -1.84 -7.40
C VAL A 75 6.68 -2.26 -5.97
N SER A 76 7.89 -2.74 -5.70
CA SER A 76 8.35 -3.10 -4.34
C SER A 76 8.24 -1.93 -3.37
N GLY A 77 8.71 -0.74 -3.76
CA GLY A 77 8.59 0.47 -2.95
C GLY A 77 7.14 0.87 -2.63
N GLN A 78 6.22 0.72 -3.59
CA GLN A 78 4.79 0.93 -3.37
C GLN A 78 4.20 -0.10 -2.41
N MET A 79 4.59 -1.36 -2.53
CA MET A 79 4.14 -2.43 -1.63
C MET A 79 4.62 -2.18 -0.20
N GLN A 80 5.87 -1.79 -0.01
CA GLN A 80 6.43 -1.44 1.31
C GLN A 80 5.73 -0.22 1.91
N GLY A 81 5.56 0.85 1.12
CA GLY A 81 4.90 2.07 1.57
C GLY A 81 3.44 1.86 1.97
N GLY A 82 2.68 1.10 1.16
CA GLY A 82 1.29 0.76 1.47
C GLY A 82 1.15 -0.15 2.70
N ALA A 83 2.03 -1.15 2.83
CA ALA A 83 2.08 -2.00 4.01
C ALA A 83 2.40 -1.20 5.28
N ALA A 84 3.40 -0.31 5.24
CA ALA A 84 3.76 0.58 6.35
C ALA A 84 2.59 1.47 6.78
N GLN A 85 1.87 2.06 5.82
CA GLN A 85 0.67 2.85 6.10
C GLN A 85 -0.42 1.99 6.74
N GLY A 86 -0.67 0.79 6.24
CA GLY A 86 -1.66 -0.11 6.82
C GLY A 86 -1.29 -0.61 8.22
N VAL A 87 0.00 -0.77 8.53
CA VAL A 87 0.49 -1.04 9.89
C VAL A 87 0.17 0.14 10.82
N GLY A 88 0.41 1.37 10.35
CA GLY A 88 0.05 2.57 11.11
C GLY A 88 -1.44 2.61 11.47
N TRP A 89 -2.31 2.35 10.52
CA TRP A 89 -3.75 2.24 10.75
C TRP A 89 -4.11 1.13 11.73
N ALA A 90 -3.42 0.00 11.62
CA ALA A 90 -3.69 -1.15 12.48
C ALA A 90 -3.33 -0.90 13.94
N LEU A 91 -2.23 -0.18 14.21
CA LEU A 91 -1.62 -0.15 15.54
C LEU A 91 -1.67 1.22 16.24
N ASN A 92 -1.52 2.32 15.50
CA ASN A 92 -1.18 3.60 16.12
C ASN A 92 -2.05 4.78 15.69
N GLU A 93 -2.49 4.82 14.42
CA GLU A 93 -3.09 6.02 13.85
C GLU A 93 -4.58 6.10 14.20
N ALA A 94 -4.96 7.18 14.86
CA ALA A 94 -6.35 7.50 15.17
C ALA A 94 -6.56 9.01 15.20
N TYR A 95 -7.77 9.45 14.89
CA TYR A 95 -8.22 10.81 15.12
C TYR A 95 -8.99 10.87 16.42
N PHE A 96 -8.59 11.79 17.31
CA PHE A 96 -9.28 12.04 18.56
C PHE A 96 -10.04 13.37 18.47
N TYR A 97 -11.35 13.31 18.65
CA TYR A 97 -12.20 14.49 18.62
C TYR A 97 -12.74 14.80 20.02
N SER A 98 -12.83 16.07 20.36
CA SER A 98 -13.58 16.54 21.53
C SER A 98 -15.09 16.46 21.28
N GLU A 99 -15.89 16.63 22.33
CA GLU A 99 -17.36 16.62 22.23
C GLU A 99 -17.91 17.70 21.30
N ASP A 100 -17.20 18.83 21.14
CA ASP A 100 -17.54 19.92 20.22
C ASP A 100 -16.96 19.73 18.79
N GLY A 101 -16.41 18.56 18.49
CA GLY A 101 -15.97 18.17 17.16
C GLY A 101 -14.59 18.71 16.74
N LYS A 102 -13.79 19.24 17.69
CA LYS A 102 -12.43 19.66 17.41
C LYS A 102 -11.48 18.47 17.40
N LEU A 103 -10.59 18.40 16.38
CA LEU A 103 -9.51 17.45 16.35
C LEU A 103 -8.47 17.78 17.43
N LEU A 104 -8.21 16.83 18.35
CA LEU A 104 -7.32 17.02 19.49
C LEU A 104 -5.86 16.73 19.16
N ASN A 105 -5.59 15.80 18.24
CA ASN A 105 -4.25 15.39 17.83
C ASN A 105 -3.88 15.93 16.43
N THR A 106 -3.69 17.25 16.35
CA THR A 106 -3.49 17.98 15.10
C THR A 106 -2.06 18.04 14.60
N SER A 107 -1.11 17.49 15.33
CA SER A 107 0.32 17.51 15.00
C SER A 107 0.92 16.12 14.92
N LEU A 108 2.09 15.98 14.27
CA LEU A 108 2.84 14.72 14.21
C LEU A 108 3.44 14.29 15.56
N LEU A 109 3.33 15.10 16.61
CA LEU A 109 3.64 14.70 17.98
C LEU A 109 2.55 13.80 18.57
N ASP A 110 1.31 14.05 18.19
CA ASP A 110 0.12 13.40 18.75
C ASP A 110 -0.50 12.40 17.77
N TYR A 111 -0.43 12.66 16.45
CA TYR A 111 -0.81 11.71 15.43
C TYR A 111 0.39 10.82 15.09
N ARG A 112 0.33 9.58 15.53
CA ARG A 112 1.49 8.68 15.55
C ARG A 112 1.56 7.80 14.30
N MET A 113 2.18 8.32 13.24
CA MET A 113 2.60 7.46 12.14
C MET A 113 3.78 6.58 12.55
N PRO A 114 3.87 5.33 12.04
CA PRO A 114 5.05 4.51 12.25
C PRO A 114 6.32 5.17 11.72
N THR A 115 7.38 5.06 12.48
CA THR A 115 8.72 5.45 12.05
C THR A 115 9.48 4.23 11.54
N ALA A 116 10.65 4.44 10.94
CA ALA A 116 11.50 3.33 10.46
C ALA A 116 11.96 2.38 11.59
N VAL A 117 11.90 2.82 12.86
CA VAL A 117 12.25 2.00 14.02
C VAL A 117 11.09 1.10 14.46
N ASP A 118 9.85 1.47 14.11
CA ASP A 118 8.65 0.75 14.51
C ASP A 118 8.30 -0.41 13.55
N LEU A 119 8.97 -0.47 12.41
CA LEU A 119 8.69 -1.45 11.36
C LEU A 119 9.88 -2.40 11.16
N PRO A 120 9.64 -3.70 10.95
CA PRO A 120 10.65 -4.60 10.43
C PRO A 120 10.92 -4.29 8.96
N ASP A 121 11.96 -4.91 8.40
CA ASP A 121 12.12 -4.99 6.96
C ASP A 121 10.88 -5.65 6.34
N ILE A 122 10.24 -4.96 5.39
CA ILE A 122 9.08 -5.48 4.67
C ILE A 122 9.57 -6.18 3.41
N GLU A 123 9.56 -7.50 3.44
CA GLU A 123 9.82 -8.33 2.28
C GLU A 123 8.67 -8.22 1.28
N THR A 124 8.99 -8.07 0.00
CA THR A 124 7.98 -7.97 -1.06
C THR A 124 8.09 -9.14 -2.04
N VAL A 125 6.97 -9.77 -2.33
CA VAL A 125 6.86 -10.83 -3.33
C VAL A 125 5.90 -10.38 -4.41
N ILE A 126 6.46 -9.99 -5.56
CA ILE A 126 5.69 -9.55 -6.71
C ILE A 126 5.24 -10.78 -7.50
N LEU A 127 3.93 -10.93 -7.68
CA LEU A 127 3.34 -11.89 -8.57
C LEU A 127 2.98 -11.20 -9.88
N GLU A 128 3.20 -11.90 -10.98
CA GLU A 128 2.98 -11.34 -12.31
C GLU A 128 1.99 -12.18 -13.11
N THR A 129 0.69 -11.90 -12.92
CA THR A 129 -0.39 -12.45 -13.72
C THR A 129 -0.89 -11.38 -14.68
N PRO A 130 -0.48 -11.38 -15.96
CA PRO A 130 -0.81 -10.32 -16.90
C PRO A 130 -2.32 -10.06 -16.99
N ASN A 131 -2.72 -8.79 -16.94
CA ASN A 131 -4.10 -8.40 -17.18
C ASN A 131 -4.36 -8.24 -18.68
N PRO A 132 -5.17 -9.12 -19.29
CA PRO A 132 -5.39 -9.08 -20.74
C PRO A 132 -6.17 -7.85 -21.22
N ASN A 133 -6.84 -7.15 -20.30
CA ASN A 133 -7.69 -6.00 -20.61
C ASN A 133 -6.99 -4.66 -20.36
N HIS A 134 -5.73 -4.67 -19.94
CA HIS A 134 -4.98 -3.45 -19.67
C HIS A 134 -3.72 -3.37 -20.54
N PRO A 135 -3.35 -2.17 -21.03
CA PRO A 135 -2.09 -1.98 -21.74
C PRO A 135 -0.91 -2.53 -20.95
N PHE A 136 0.02 -3.21 -21.65
CA PHE A 136 1.18 -3.88 -21.05
C PHE A 136 0.87 -4.98 -20.04
N GLY A 137 -0.40 -5.36 -19.84
CA GLY A 137 -0.79 -6.38 -18.88
C GLY A 137 -0.60 -5.98 -17.40
N VAL A 138 -0.51 -4.70 -17.09
CA VAL A 138 -0.27 -4.20 -15.73
C VAL A 138 -1.53 -4.27 -14.85
N ARG A 139 -1.33 -4.25 -13.53
CA ARG A 139 -2.35 -4.06 -12.50
C ARG A 139 -1.96 -2.91 -11.59
N GLY A 140 -2.94 -2.31 -10.91
CA GLY A 140 -2.67 -1.26 -9.93
C GLY A 140 -1.91 -1.79 -8.72
N VAL A 141 -0.92 -1.04 -8.24
CA VAL A 141 -0.06 -1.43 -7.11
C VAL A 141 -0.02 -0.39 -5.99
N GLY A 142 -0.59 0.81 -6.19
CA GLY A 142 -0.45 1.90 -5.23
C GLY A 142 -1.27 1.74 -3.96
N GLU A 143 -2.54 1.36 -4.06
CA GLU A 143 -3.47 1.33 -2.93
C GLU A 143 -3.75 -0.09 -2.41
N VAL A 144 -3.42 -1.11 -3.17
CA VAL A 144 -3.70 -2.50 -2.83
C VAL A 144 -2.98 -2.94 -1.54
N PRO A 145 -1.70 -2.58 -1.32
CA PRO A 145 -0.95 -3.09 -0.16
C PRO A 145 -1.35 -2.48 1.18
N ILE A 146 -2.20 -1.45 1.21
CA ILE A 146 -2.72 -0.91 2.49
C ILE A 146 -3.87 -1.76 3.06
N MET A 147 -4.53 -2.58 2.25
CA MET A 147 -5.74 -3.29 2.68
C MET A 147 -5.48 -4.51 3.58
N PRO A 148 -4.49 -5.38 3.32
CA PRO A 148 -4.27 -6.60 4.11
C PRO A 148 -3.69 -6.40 5.52
N PRO A 149 -2.90 -5.34 5.84
CA PRO A 149 -2.18 -5.24 7.11
C PRO A 149 -3.04 -5.39 8.35
N ALA A 150 -4.17 -4.70 8.43
CA ALA A 150 -5.03 -4.76 9.61
C ALA A 150 -5.53 -6.19 9.91
N GLY A 151 -5.97 -6.90 8.87
CA GLY A 151 -6.41 -8.29 9.00
C GLY A 151 -5.26 -9.26 9.31
N ALA A 152 -4.09 -9.05 8.70
CA ALA A 152 -2.91 -9.88 8.94
C ALA A 152 -2.42 -9.75 10.39
N ILE A 153 -2.33 -8.52 10.90
CA ILE A 153 -1.91 -8.24 12.28
C ILE A 153 -2.95 -8.77 13.28
N ALA A 154 -4.25 -8.56 13.03
CA ALA A 154 -5.30 -9.09 13.91
C ALA A 154 -5.28 -10.62 13.99
N ASN A 155 -4.99 -11.31 12.89
CA ASN A 155 -4.84 -12.75 12.87
C ASN A 155 -3.56 -13.22 13.58
N ALA A 156 -2.45 -12.52 13.41
CA ALA A 156 -1.20 -12.79 14.11
C ALA A 156 -1.36 -12.61 15.63
N LEU A 157 -2.06 -11.54 16.04
CA LEU A 157 -2.39 -11.27 17.43
C LEU A 157 -3.28 -12.37 18.03
N TYR A 158 -4.27 -12.84 17.29
CA TYR A 158 -5.09 -13.97 17.72
C TYR A 158 -4.26 -15.24 17.91
N ASN A 159 -3.33 -15.54 17.01
CA ASN A 159 -2.46 -16.71 17.14
C ASN A 159 -1.48 -16.57 18.32
N ALA A 160 -0.99 -15.37 18.62
CA ALA A 160 -0.02 -15.13 19.68
C ALA A 160 -0.66 -15.05 21.08
N ALA A 161 -1.82 -14.41 21.23
CA ALA A 161 -2.44 -14.12 22.51
C ALA A 161 -3.87 -14.63 22.68
N GLY A 162 -4.45 -15.28 21.68
CA GLY A 162 -5.81 -15.83 21.74
C GLY A 162 -6.92 -14.78 21.71
N ILE A 163 -6.61 -13.50 21.50
CA ILE A 163 -7.58 -12.41 21.51
C ILE A 163 -8.01 -12.00 20.12
N ARG A 164 -9.29 -11.70 19.93
CA ARG A 164 -9.83 -11.23 18.65
C ARG A 164 -10.15 -9.73 18.75
N MET A 165 -9.36 -8.93 18.04
CA MET A 165 -9.62 -7.51 17.89
C MET A 165 -10.59 -7.27 16.72
N THR A 166 -11.56 -6.39 16.92
CA THR A 166 -12.60 -6.01 15.94
C THR A 166 -12.64 -4.52 15.68
N GLU A 167 -11.82 -3.76 16.38
CA GLU A 167 -11.72 -2.29 16.28
C GLU A 167 -10.27 -1.86 16.04
N LEU A 168 -10.09 -0.72 15.41
CA LEU A 168 -8.80 -0.10 15.12
C LEU A 168 -8.71 1.28 15.78
N PRO A 169 -7.50 1.67 16.17
CA PRO A 169 -6.25 0.92 16.15
C PRO A 169 -6.18 -0.12 17.28
N MET A 170 -5.47 -1.22 17.04
CA MET A 170 -5.12 -2.22 18.06
C MET A 170 -3.97 -1.67 18.92
N SER A 171 -4.23 -0.55 19.58
CA SER A 171 -3.26 0.12 20.44
C SER A 171 -2.92 -0.73 21.66
N PRO A 172 -1.75 -0.52 22.31
CA PRO A 172 -1.36 -1.29 23.49
C PRO A 172 -2.45 -1.31 24.58
N GLY A 173 -3.13 -0.19 24.83
CA GLY A 173 -4.22 -0.12 25.79
C GLY A 173 -5.40 -1.00 25.43
N ALA A 174 -5.86 -0.94 24.15
CA ALA A 174 -6.96 -1.76 23.66
C ALA A 174 -6.63 -3.27 23.69
N VAL A 175 -5.40 -3.62 23.34
CA VAL A 175 -4.91 -5.01 23.41
C VAL A 175 -4.83 -5.51 24.84
N LEU A 176 -4.28 -4.71 25.75
CA LEU A 176 -4.19 -5.07 27.17
C LEU A 176 -5.57 -5.27 27.83
N GLU A 177 -6.52 -4.40 27.52
CA GLU A 177 -7.90 -4.53 27.96
C GLU A 177 -8.51 -5.86 27.49
N LYS A 178 -8.32 -6.20 26.21
CA LYS A 178 -8.82 -7.43 25.62
C LYS A 178 -8.15 -8.69 26.18
N ILE A 179 -6.86 -8.63 26.51
CA ILE A 179 -6.16 -9.72 27.20
C ILE A 179 -6.79 -9.96 28.59
N LYS A 180 -7.06 -8.91 29.36
CA LYS A 180 -7.66 -9.02 30.71
C LYS A 180 -9.05 -9.63 30.65
N GLU A 181 -9.88 -9.23 29.68
CA GLU A 181 -11.22 -9.82 29.48
C GLU A 181 -11.18 -11.33 29.18
N ASN A 182 -10.10 -11.83 28.58
CA ASN A 182 -9.99 -13.27 28.24
C ASN A 182 -9.44 -14.13 29.39
N ILE A 183 -8.92 -13.52 30.45
CA ILE A 183 -8.34 -14.24 31.61
C ILE A 183 -9.40 -14.43 32.70
N ASP A 184 -10.43 -13.59 32.73
CA ASP A 184 -11.60 -13.69 33.63
C ASP A 184 -12.66 -14.65 33.04
#